data_c51cdc71eb2511b0f44027c17299f0bf
#
_entry.id   c51cdc71eb2511b0f44027c17299f0bf
#
_cell.length_a   1.000
_cell.length_b   1.000
_cell.length_c   1.000
_cell.angle_alpha   90.00
_cell.angle_beta   90.00
_cell.angle_gamma   90.00
#
_symmetry.space_group_name_H-M   'P 1'
#
loop_
_entity.id
_entity.type
_entity.pdbx_description
1 polymer ?
#
loop_
_entity_poly.entity_id
_entity_poly.type
_entity_poly.pdbx_seq_one_letter_code
_entity_poly.pdbx_strand_id
1 'polypeptide(L)'
;SNTNTLNKSYLQITESKNIKLEGVSFKYANSEEYIFKNLDISIEKDSHSLIIGANGTGKTTLLGLIGNILIPENGNLSSFTESFSYIGATPFIFQKSLRENILYGNKLNVPDSEILETLYKFDTFKEESSYNLDREVENNTLSSGQLQKIAFARALLSKPKILLLDEAMANLDEKSKELVLSIIKEMKITVINST
;
A
#
# COMPACT_ATOMS: atom_id res chain seq x y z
N SER A 1 24.24 -23.48 -17.83
CA SER A 1 24.05 -22.17 -18.47
C SER A 1 22.57 -21.84 -18.58
N ASN A 2 21.97 -21.23 -17.55
CA ASN A 2 20.71 -20.50 -17.61
C ASN A 2 20.60 -19.64 -16.34
N THR A 3 21.33 -18.55 -16.35
CA THR A 3 21.23 -17.48 -15.37
C THR A 3 20.97 -16.21 -16.14
N ASN A 4 19.68 -15.88 -16.38
CA ASN A 4 19.24 -14.53 -16.75
C ASN A 4 17.73 -14.48 -16.92
N THR A 5 16.98 -14.71 -15.82
CA THR A 5 15.53 -14.46 -15.79
C THR A 5 15.12 -13.59 -14.59
N LEU A 6 16.07 -12.88 -14.01
CA LEU A 6 15.82 -11.94 -12.92
C LEU A 6 15.88 -10.53 -13.49
N ASN A 7 14.74 -9.97 -13.85
CA ASN A 7 14.37 -8.55 -14.05
C ASN A 7 13.55 -8.28 -15.33
N LYS A 8 12.56 -9.10 -15.62
CA LYS A 8 11.47 -8.62 -16.49
C LYS A 8 10.45 -7.92 -15.56
N SER A 9 10.52 -6.60 -15.47
CA SER A 9 9.38 -5.84 -14.99
C SER A 9 8.25 -6.07 -15.98
N TYR A 10 7.18 -6.72 -15.55
CA TYR A 10 5.96 -6.90 -16.36
C TYR A 10 5.14 -5.63 -16.41
N LEU A 11 5.42 -4.69 -15.49
CA LEU A 11 4.82 -3.37 -15.48
C LEU A 11 5.46 -2.50 -16.56
N GLN A 12 4.67 -2.06 -17.52
CA GLN A 12 5.06 -1.08 -18.52
C GLN A 12 4.67 0.33 -18.05
N ILE A 13 5.65 1.21 -17.93
CA ILE A 13 5.40 2.62 -17.65
C ILE A 13 5.06 3.31 -18.98
N THR A 14 3.89 3.94 -19.01
CA THR A 14 3.35 4.59 -20.22
C THR A 14 2.96 6.04 -19.94
N GLU A 15 2.81 6.84 -20.98
CA GLU A 15 2.23 8.20 -20.88
C GLU A 15 0.71 8.19 -20.62
N SER A 16 0.10 6.99 -20.60
CA SER A 16 -1.31 6.83 -20.26
C SER A 16 -1.58 7.39 -18.86
N LYS A 17 -2.71 8.06 -18.70
CA LYS A 17 -3.17 8.52 -17.39
C LYS A 17 -3.85 7.41 -16.57
N ASN A 18 -3.90 6.17 -17.06
CA ASN A 18 -4.60 5.07 -16.41
C ASN A 18 -3.62 3.96 -16.03
N ILE A 19 -3.97 3.23 -14.98
CA ILE A 19 -3.45 1.89 -14.73
C ILE A 19 -4.33 0.94 -15.54
N LYS A 20 -3.72 0.07 -16.35
CA LYS A 20 -4.47 -0.89 -17.17
C LYS A 20 -3.96 -2.31 -16.98
N LEU A 21 -4.89 -3.21 -16.83
CA LEU A 21 -4.71 -4.65 -16.99
C LEU A 21 -5.44 -5.04 -18.26
N GLU A 22 -4.77 -5.72 -19.18
CA GLU A 22 -5.32 -6.11 -20.49
C GLU A 22 -5.07 -7.60 -20.74
N GLY A 23 -6.15 -8.39 -20.77
CA GLY A 23 -6.09 -9.84 -20.96
C GLY A 23 -5.34 -10.59 -19.86
N VAL A 24 -5.31 -10.04 -18.64
CA VAL A 24 -4.49 -10.58 -17.54
C VAL A 24 -5.07 -11.89 -17.02
N SER A 25 -4.23 -12.92 -17.00
CA SER A 25 -4.54 -14.22 -16.38
C SER A 25 -3.50 -14.51 -15.28
N PHE A 26 -3.99 -14.93 -14.13
CA PHE A 26 -3.15 -15.22 -12.98
C PHE A 26 -3.65 -16.43 -12.20
N LYS A 27 -2.72 -17.28 -11.80
CA LYS A 27 -2.88 -18.31 -10.75
C LYS A 27 -1.62 -18.38 -9.89
N TYR A 28 -1.75 -18.89 -8.67
CA TYR A 28 -0.59 -19.15 -7.83
C TYR A 28 0.16 -20.42 -8.30
N ALA A 29 1.47 -20.45 -8.07
CA ALA A 29 2.35 -21.52 -8.56
C ALA A 29 1.92 -22.94 -8.14
N ASN A 30 1.22 -23.07 -7.00
CA ASN A 30 0.75 -24.36 -6.47
C ASN A 30 -0.75 -24.60 -6.73
N SER A 31 -1.38 -23.85 -7.65
CA SER A 31 -2.80 -23.98 -7.99
C SER A 31 -2.96 -24.24 -9.48
N GLU A 32 -3.86 -25.15 -9.83
CA GLU A 32 -4.33 -25.33 -11.20
C GLU A 32 -5.46 -24.35 -11.55
N GLU A 33 -6.11 -23.80 -10.51
CA GLU A 33 -7.22 -22.86 -10.68
C GLU A 33 -6.72 -21.43 -10.86
N TYR A 34 -7.24 -20.77 -11.87
CA TYR A 34 -6.99 -19.35 -12.12
C TYR A 34 -7.82 -18.49 -11.17
N ILE A 35 -7.17 -17.52 -10.54
CA ILE A 35 -7.86 -16.45 -9.82
C ILE A 35 -8.47 -15.46 -10.82
N PHE A 36 -7.73 -15.14 -11.88
CA PHE A 36 -8.20 -14.31 -12.98
C PHE A 36 -7.93 -14.97 -14.31
N LYS A 37 -8.90 -14.88 -15.23
CA LYS A 37 -8.78 -15.32 -16.62
C LYS A 37 -9.20 -14.19 -17.54
N ASN A 38 -8.25 -13.73 -18.35
CA ASN A 38 -8.48 -12.68 -19.36
C ASN A 38 -9.14 -11.42 -18.76
N LEU A 39 -8.58 -10.93 -17.65
CA LEU A 39 -9.10 -9.79 -16.90
C LEU A 39 -8.69 -8.48 -17.58
N ASP A 40 -9.66 -7.62 -17.85
CA ASP A 40 -9.48 -6.27 -18.34
C ASP A 40 -9.97 -5.27 -17.30
N ILE A 41 -9.09 -4.38 -16.85
CA ILE A 41 -9.40 -3.30 -15.90
C ILE A 41 -8.69 -2.02 -16.32
N SER A 42 -9.37 -0.89 -16.14
CA SER A 42 -8.78 0.43 -16.29
C SER A 42 -9.12 1.30 -15.07
N ILE A 43 -8.09 1.85 -14.42
CA ILE A 43 -8.21 2.72 -13.24
C ILE A 43 -7.60 4.07 -13.60
N GLU A 44 -8.38 5.12 -13.46
CA GLU A 44 -7.94 6.47 -13.79
C GLU A 44 -6.95 7.02 -12.75
N LYS A 45 -5.99 7.80 -13.24
CA LYS A 45 -5.08 8.55 -12.39
C LYS A 45 -5.85 9.54 -11.51
N ASP A 46 -5.34 9.75 -10.28
CA ASP A 46 -5.90 10.65 -9.28
C ASP A 46 -7.36 10.31 -8.87
N SER A 47 -7.80 9.07 -9.15
CA SER A 47 -9.10 8.54 -8.74
C SER A 47 -9.00 7.75 -7.43
N HIS A 48 -10.16 7.60 -6.75
CA HIS A 48 -10.31 6.70 -5.62
C HIS A 48 -11.24 5.56 -6.03
N SER A 49 -10.68 4.36 -6.12
CA SER A 49 -11.39 3.14 -6.54
C SER A 49 -11.58 2.19 -5.36
N LEU A 50 -12.73 1.55 -5.29
CA LEU A 50 -13.07 0.55 -4.28
C LEU A 50 -13.27 -0.81 -4.93
N ILE A 51 -12.54 -1.82 -4.44
CA ILE A 51 -12.70 -3.23 -4.81
C ILE A 51 -13.56 -3.89 -3.74
N ILE A 52 -14.74 -4.36 -4.15
CA ILE A 52 -15.70 -5.01 -3.27
C ILE A 52 -15.82 -6.49 -3.66
N GLY A 53 -15.82 -7.37 -2.67
CA GLY A 53 -16.02 -8.81 -2.90
C GLY A 53 -15.87 -9.62 -1.62
N ALA A 54 -16.40 -10.84 -1.64
CA ALA A 54 -16.22 -11.79 -0.52
C ALA A 54 -14.75 -12.14 -0.30
N ASN A 55 -14.43 -12.68 0.88
CA ASN A 55 -13.07 -13.17 1.14
C ASN A 55 -12.71 -14.30 0.16
N GLY A 56 -11.46 -14.29 -0.30
CA GLY A 56 -10.99 -15.30 -1.28
C GLY A 56 -11.32 -15.00 -2.74
N THR A 57 -11.99 -13.91 -3.08
CA THR A 57 -12.32 -13.57 -4.49
C THR A 57 -11.15 -12.98 -5.29
N GLY A 58 -9.97 -12.82 -4.67
CA GLY A 58 -8.78 -12.32 -5.35
C GLY A 58 -8.49 -10.83 -5.17
N LYS A 59 -9.15 -10.12 -4.24
CA LYS A 59 -8.90 -8.68 -3.98
C LYS A 59 -7.42 -8.39 -3.73
N THR A 60 -6.81 -9.10 -2.78
CA THR A 60 -5.37 -9.01 -2.47
C THR A 60 -4.49 -9.36 -3.69
N THR A 61 -4.90 -10.36 -4.47
CA THR A 61 -4.19 -10.77 -5.68
C THR A 61 -4.24 -9.65 -6.73
N LEU A 62 -5.38 -8.99 -6.90
CA LEU A 62 -5.52 -7.87 -7.83
C LEU A 62 -4.63 -6.69 -7.43
N LEU A 63 -4.63 -6.33 -6.13
CA LEU A 63 -3.74 -5.29 -5.62
C LEU A 63 -2.26 -5.67 -5.78
N GLY A 64 -1.90 -6.95 -5.57
CA GLY A 64 -0.56 -7.46 -5.79
C GLY A 64 -0.11 -7.38 -7.25
N LEU A 65 -1.01 -7.63 -8.21
CA LEU A 65 -0.74 -7.45 -9.64
C LEU A 65 -0.54 -5.96 -9.97
N ILE A 66 -1.45 -5.09 -9.53
CA ILE A 66 -1.35 -3.64 -9.76
C ILE A 66 -0.05 -3.07 -9.16
N GLY A 67 0.34 -3.52 -7.97
CA GLY A 67 1.59 -3.13 -7.30
C GLY A 67 2.85 -3.81 -7.86
N ASN A 68 2.75 -4.57 -8.95
CA ASN A 68 3.86 -5.34 -9.53
C ASN A 68 4.59 -6.24 -8.50
N ILE A 69 3.87 -6.66 -7.46
CA ILE A 69 4.32 -7.64 -6.44
C ILE A 69 4.12 -9.05 -6.98
N LEU A 70 3.01 -9.25 -7.70
CA LEU A 70 2.67 -10.49 -8.40
C LEU A 70 2.84 -10.30 -9.91
N ILE A 71 3.26 -11.38 -10.57
CA ILE A 71 3.54 -11.40 -12.00
C ILE A 71 2.46 -12.23 -12.68
N PRO A 72 1.71 -11.69 -13.65
CA PRO A 72 0.71 -12.45 -14.36
C PRO A 72 1.35 -13.52 -15.28
N GLU A 73 0.63 -14.62 -15.53
CA GLU A 73 1.06 -15.62 -16.51
C GLU A 73 0.91 -15.12 -17.94
N ASN A 74 -0.14 -14.36 -18.19
CA ASN A 74 -0.45 -13.79 -19.50
C ASN A 74 -1.08 -12.40 -19.33
N GLY A 75 -1.09 -11.65 -20.42
CA GLY A 75 -1.66 -10.30 -20.48
C GLY A 75 -0.61 -9.22 -20.23
N ASN A 76 -1.06 -7.99 -20.22
CA ASN A 76 -0.20 -6.81 -20.05
C ASN A 76 -0.66 -5.99 -18.85
N LEU A 77 0.30 -5.43 -18.13
CA LEU A 77 0.08 -4.47 -17.09
C LEU A 77 0.80 -3.16 -17.45
N SER A 78 0.07 -2.07 -17.48
CA SER A 78 0.65 -0.75 -17.71
C SER A 78 0.19 0.27 -16.67
N SER A 79 1.06 1.22 -16.35
CA SER A 79 0.80 2.28 -15.39
C SER A 79 1.51 3.58 -15.80
N PHE A 80 1.03 4.70 -15.28
CA PHE A 80 1.67 6.00 -15.42
C PHE A 80 2.89 6.18 -14.50
N THR A 81 3.12 5.26 -13.55
CA THR A 81 4.20 5.31 -12.56
C THR A 81 4.47 3.94 -11.95
N GLU A 82 5.67 3.76 -11.44
CA GLU A 82 6.04 2.64 -10.56
C GLU A 82 6.08 3.05 -9.07
N SER A 83 5.76 4.31 -8.76
CA SER A 83 5.75 4.83 -7.39
C SER A 83 4.45 4.47 -6.69
N PHE A 84 4.45 3.40 -5.94
CA PHE A 84 3.30 2.98 -5.13
C PHE A 84 3.70 2.66 -3.69
N SER A 85 2.72 2.74 -2.79
CA SER A 85 2.79 2.20 -1.44
C SER A 85 1.65 1.23 -1.21
N TYR A 86 1.92 0.15 -0.48
CA TYR A 86 0.96 -0.89 -0.14
C TYR A 86 0.79 -0.95 1.38
N ILE A 87 -0.46 -0.96 1.84
CA ILE A 87 -0.82 -1.12 3.24
C ILE A 87 -1.80 -2.28 3.35
N GLY A 88 -1.40 -3.34 4.06
CA GLY A 88 -2.26 -4.49 4.35
C GLY A 88 -3.01 -4.37 5.68
N ALA A 89 -3.87 -5.34 5.95
CA ALA A 89 -4.64 -5.44 7.19
C ALA A 89 -3.77 -5.60 8.45
N THR A 90 -2.60 -6.22 8.31
CA THR A 90 -1.67 -6.48 9.43
C THR A 90 -0.32 -5.84 9.14
N PRO A 91 -0.09 -4.61 9.57
CA PRO A 91 1.18 -3.93 9.37
C PRO A 91 2.30 -4.60 10.15
N PHE A 92 3.48 -4.64 9.56
CA PHE A 92 4.67 -5.15 10.20
C PHE A 92 5.50 -4.03 10.82
N ILE A 93 5.91 -4.23 12.08
CA ILE A 93 6.81 -3.35 12.83
C ILE A 93 8.06 -4.16 13.21
N PHE A 94 9.22 -3.59 12.93
CA PHE A 94 10.51 -4.14 13.32
C PHE A 94 10.82 -3.76 14.77
N GLN A 95 11.58 -4.59 15.47
CA GLN A 95 12.13 -4.27 16.78
C GLN A 95 13.28 -3.24 16.62
N LYS A 96 12.92 -1.99 16.42
CA LYS A 96 13.75 -0.84 16.12
C LYS A 96 13.10 0.44 16.63
N SER A 97 13.77 1.58 16.46
CA SER A 97 13.20 2.87 16.81
C SER A 97 11.94 3.19 15.99
N LEU A 98 11.08 4.06 16.53
CA LEU A 98 9.90 4.57 15.83
C LEU A 98 10.30 5.21 14.49
N ARG A 99 11.37 6.01 14.48
CA ARG A 99 11.98 6.62 13.30
C ARG A 99 12.29 5.58 12.22
N GLU A 100 13.06 4.54 12.57
CA GLU A 100 13.47 3.50 11.62
C GLU A 100 12.26 2.75 11.06
N ASN A 101 11.25 2.52 11.90
CA ASN A 101 10.01 1.88 11.44
C ASN A 101 9.22 2.75 10.47
N ILE A 102 9.13 4.04 10.71
CA ILE A 102 8.40 4.97 9.83
C ILE A 102 9.13 5.18 8.51
N LEU A 103 10.46 5.26 8.55
CA LEU A 103 11.27 5.47 7.36
C LEU A 103 11.68 4.18 6.65
N TYR A 104 11.20 3.02 7.11
CA TYR A 104 11.55 1.74 6.50
C TYR A 104 11.13 1.70 5.02
N GLY A 105 12.11 1.42 4.15
CA GLY A 105 11.93 1.40 2.70
C GLY A 105 11.82 2.78 2.04
N ASN A 106 11.83 3.86 2.80
CA ASN A 106 11.79 5.21 2.25
C ASN A 106 13.16 5.61 1.70
N LYS A 107 13.19 6.09 0.46
CA LYS A 107 14.40 6.57 -0.22
C LYS A 107 14.59 8.08 -0.10
N LEU A 108 13.63 8.78 0.48
CA LEU A 108 13.66 10.23 0.65
C LEU A 108 14.37 10.60 1.95
N ASN A 109 15.06 11.72 1.97
CA ASN A 109 15.56 12.32 3.21
C ASN A 109 14.43 13.11 3.85
N VAL A 110 13.75 12.51 4.82
CA VAL A 110 12.59 13.09 5.51
C VAL A 110 13.06 13.69 6.83
N PRO A 111 12.87 15.01 7.05
CA PRO A 111 13.25 15.65 8.32
C PRO A 111 12.31 15.21 9.46
N ASP A 112 12.81 15.26 10.70
CA ASP A 112 12.05 14.88 11.89
C ASP A 112 10.74 15.66 12.04
N SER A 113 10.75 16.94 11.67
CA SER A 113 9.55 17.77 11.70
C SER A 113 8.42 17.22 10.82
N GLU A 114 8.73 16.71 9.62
CA GLU A 114 7.74 16.11 8.71
C GLU A 114 7.24 14.76 9.25
N ILE A 115 8.13 13.98 9.88
CA ILE A 115 7.74 12.72 10.53
C ILE A 115 6.77 13.00 11.68
N LEU A 116 7.12 13.94 12.56
CA LEU A 116 6.30 14.30 13.72
C LEU A 116 4.95 14.89 13.29
N GLU A 117 4.94 15.80 12.31
CA GLU A 117 3.71 16.37 11.76
C GLU A 117 2.79 15.27 11.22
N THR A 118 3.34 14.31 10.49
CA THR A 118 2.56 13.19 9.95
C THR A 118 1.99 12.31 11.05
N LEU A 119 2.77 12.00 12.09
CA LEU A 119 2.29 11.21 13.24
C LEU A 119 1.20 11.94 14.03
N TYR A 120 1.33 13.25 14.24
CA TYR A 120 0.30 14.07 14.87
C TYR A 120 -0.95 14.16 14.00
N LYS A 121 -0.81 14.31 12.70
CA LYS A 121 -1.93 14.33 11.75
C LYS A 121 -2.79 13.07 11.82
N PHE A 122 -2.16 11.90 12.03
CA PHE A 122 -2.86 10.63 12.25
C PHE A 122 -3.33 10.41 13.69
N ASP A 123 -3.01 11.31 14.62
CA ASP A 123 -3.32 11.11 16.05
C ASP A 123 -2.83 9.74 16.54
N THR A 124 -1.56 9.42 16.21
CA THR A 124 -1.02 8.07 16.37
C THR A 124 -0.92 7.64 17.82
N PHE A 125 -0.53 8.56 18.69
CA PHE A 125 -0.37 8.34 20.15
C PHE A 125 -1.17 9.40 20.91
N LYS A 126 -2.48 9.24 20.94
CA LYS A 126 -3.46 10.24 21.47
C LYS A 126 -3.16 10.82 22.85
N GLU A 127 -2.50 10.04 23.71
CA GLU A 127 -2.27 10.41 25.11
C GLU A 127 -0.87 10.99 25.34
N GLU A 128 -0.05 11.05 24.30
CA GLU A 128 1.31 11.56 24.41
C GLU A 128 1.38 13.04 24.02
N SER A 129 1.91 13.87 24.91
CA SER A 129 2.13 15.30 24.64
C SER A 129 3.28 15.56 23.66
N SER A 130 4.21 14.60 23.53
CA SER A 130 5.34 14.64 22.58
C SER A 130 5.75 13.26 22.17
N TYR A 131 6.12 13.09 20.89
CA TYR A 131 6.53 11.81 20.33
C TYR A 131 8.06 11.70 20.30
N ASN A 132 8.59 10.68 20.97
CA ASN A 132 10.02 10.36 20.90
C ASN A 132 10.27 9.42 19.71
N LEU A 133 10.91 9.94 18.66
CA LEU A 133 11.23 9.17 17.46
C LEU A 133 12.29 8.10 17.68
N ASP A 134 13.13 8.24 18.71
CA ASP A 134 14.23 7.31 18.99
C ASP A 134 13.82 6.21 19.98
N ARG A 135 12.57 6.23 20.49
CA ARG A 135 12.06 5.14 21.32
C ARG A 135 11.98 3.84 20.52
N GLU A 136 12.36 2.75 21.13
CA GLU A 136 12.16 1.42 20.57
C GLU A 136 10.67 1.06 20.58
N VAL A 137 10.22 0.44 19.50
CA VAL A 137 8.87 -0.06 19.31
C VAL A 137 8.90 -1.49 18.80
N GLU A 138 7.91 -2.26 19.17
CA GLU A 138 7.70 -3.62 18.72
C GLU A 138 6.19 -3.94 18.68
N ASN A 139 5.80 -4.98 17.96
CA ASN A 139 4.39 -5.30 17.72
C ASN A 139 3.57 -5.49 19.00
N ASN A 140 4.17 -6.00 20.07
CA ASN A 140 3.51 -6.26 21.35
C ASN A 140 3.33 -5.03 22.24
N THR A 141 4.02 -3.92 21.94
CA THR A 141 3.93 -2.66 22.70
C THR A 141 2.96 -1.65 22.11
N LEU A 142 2.43 -1.92 20.92
CA LEU A 142 1.53 -1.03 20.18
C LEU A 142 0.15 -1.68 20.00
N SER A 143 -0.90 -0.86 20.08
CA SER A 143 -2.24 -1.32 19.71
C SER A 143 -2.34 -1.55 18.20
N SER A 144 -3.31 -2.38 17.75
CA SER A 144 -3.55 -2.61 16.32
C SER A 144 -3.83 -1.31 15.54
N GLY A 145 -4.55 -0.38 16.16
CA GLY A 145 -4.80 0.95 15.59
C GLY A 145 -3.53 1.80 15.46
N GLN A 146 -2.62 1.76 16.46
CA GLN A 146 -1.33 2.45 16.40
C GLN A 146 -0.43 1.85 15.29
N LEU A 147 -0.37 0.52 15.20
CA LEU A 147 0.35 -0.18 14.12
C LEU A 147 -0.14 0.27 12.76
N GLN A 148 -1.47 0.35 12.59
CA GLN A 148 -2.07 0.77 11.34
C GLN A 148 -1.76 2.24 11.00
N LYS A 149 -1.83 3.15 11.98
CA LYS A 149 -1.49 4.55 11.79
C LYS A 149 -0.01 4.77 11.44
N ILE A 150 0.89 4.00 12.05
CA ILE A 150 2.32 3.98 11.68
C ILE A 150 2.49 3.51 10.22
N ALA A 151 1.76 2.49 9.78
CA ALA A 151 1.81 2.03 8.39
C ALA A 151 1.31 3.10 7.41
N PHE A 152 0.24 3.84 7.75
CA PHE A 152 -0.21 4.98 6.97
C PHE A 152 0.84 6.09 6.93
N ALA A 153 1.42 6.47 8.07
CA ALA A 153 2.49 7.47 8.13
C ALA A 153 3.69 7.07 7.25
N ARG A 154 4.16 5.82 7.37
CA ARG A 154 5.22 5.24 6.53
C ARG A 154 4.91 5.38 5.05
N ALA A 155 3.71 4.97 4.65
CA ALA A 155 3.28 5.01 3.26
C ALA A 155 3.23 6.44 2.72
N LEU A 156 2.66 7.38 3.46
CA LEU A 156 2.51 8.76 2.98
C LEU A 156 3.84 9.52 2.93
N LEU A 157 4.74 9.29 3.88
CA LEU A 157 6.08 9.90 3.87
C LEU A 157 6.95 9.44 2.69
N SER A 158 6.63 8.33 2.05
CA SER A 158 7.27 7.91 0.81
C SER A 158 6.78 8.68 -0.42
N LYS A 159 5.77 9.55 -0.27
CA LYS A 159 5.16 10.39 -1.32
C LYS A 159 4.74 9.58 -2.55
N PRO A 160 3.94 8.51 -2.39
CA PRO A 160 3.54 7.64 -3.47
C PRO A 160 2.62 8.37 -4.46
N LYS A 161 2.59 7.90 -5.71
CA LYS A 161 1.60 8.31 -6.72
C LYS A 161 0.38 7.39 -6.73
N ILE A 162 0.55 6.16 -6.24
CA ILE A 162 -0.50 5.15 -6.10
C ILE A 162 -0.46 4.62 -4.67
N LEU A 163 -1.62 4.59 -4.00
CA LEU A 163 -1.80 4.00 -2.68
C LEU A 163 -2.73 2.79 -2.78
N LEU A 164 -2.20 1.61 -2.46
CA LEU A 164 -2.91 0.34 -2.44
C LEU A 164 -3.26 0.00 -1.00
N LEU A 165 -4.55 -0.15 -0.71
CA LEU A 165 -5.09 -0.44 0.61
C LEU A 165 -5.79 -1.80 0.59
N ASP A 166 -5.20 -2.79 1.25
CA ASP A 166 -5.76 -4.13 1.33
C ASP A 166 -6.32 -4.40 2.73
N GLU A 167 -7.63 -4.17 2.88
CA GLU A 167 -8.33 -4.21 4.18
C GLU A 167 -7.64 -3.35 5.26
N ALA A 168 -6.93 -2.32 4.82
CA ALA A 168 -6.03 -1.52 5.65
C ALA A 168 -6.71 -0.74 6.79
N MET A 169 -8.03 -0.60 6.75
CA MET A 169 -8.78 0.11 7.77
C MET A 169 -9.54 -0.83 8.73
N ALA A 170 -9.43 -2.15 8.58
CA ALA A 170 -10.19 -3.12 9.37
C ALA A 170 -9.93 -3.00 10.88
N ASN A 171 -8.73 -2.63 11.29
CA ASN A 171 -8.31 -2.52 12.69
C ASN A 171 -8.43 -1.11 13.28
N LEU A 172 -9.03 -0.17 12.56
CA LEU A 172 -9.26 1.20 13.04
C LEU A 172 -10.68 1.36 13.59
N ASP A 173 -10.81 2.15 14.66
CA ASP A 173 -12.12 2.65 15.09
C ASP A 173 -12.71 3.63 14.07
N GLU A 174 -14.02 3.88 14.11
CA GLU A 174 -14.71 4.72 13.12
C GLU A 174 -14.11 6.14 13.04
N LYS A 175 -13.77 6.74 14.18
CA LYS A 175 -13.14 8.08 14.21
C LYS A 175 -11.79 8.09 13.52
N SER A 176 -10.98 7.05 13.74
CA SER A 176 -9.68 6.89 13.06
C SER A 176 -9.84 6.60 11.56
N LYS A 177 -10.86 5.84 11.15
CA LYS A 177 -11.18 5.63 9.73
C LYS A 177 -11.55 6.94 9.04
N GLU A 178 -12.44 7.73 9.63
CA GLU A 178 -12.82 9.05 9.10
C GLU A 178 -11.61 9.97 8.96
N LEU A 179 -10.74 10.00 9.97
CA LEU A 179 -9.51 10.80 9.94
C LEU A 179 -8.59 10.36 8.80
N VAL A 180 -8.30 9.06 8.67
CA VAL A 180 -7.46 8.52 7.59
C VAL A 180 -8.05 8.84 6.22
N LEU A 181 -9.35 8.63 6.05
CA LEU A 181 -10.03 8.93 4.79
C LEU A 181 -9.98 10.41 4.44
N SER A 182 -10.13 11.31 5.42
CA SER A 182 -10.02 12.75 5.19
C SER A 182 -8.61 13.14 4.73
N ILE A 183 -7.57 12.58 5.36
CA ILE A 183 -6.17 12.83 4.98
C ILE A 183 -5.91 12.35 3.55
N ILE A 184 -6.33 11.12 3.22
CA ILE A 184 -6.12 10.54 1.88
C ILE A 184 -6.87 11.35 0.82
N LYS A 185 -8.09 11.81 1.12
CA LYS A 185 -8.91 12.58 0.19
C LYS A 185 -8.30 13.94 -0.19
N GLU A 186 -7.54 14.54 0.71
CA GLU A 186 -6.81 15.78 0.43
C GLU A 186 -5.63 15.58 -0.53
N MET A 187 -5.16 14.35 -0.66
CA MET A 187 -4.02 14.01 -1.51
C MET A 187 -4.47 13.79 -2.95
N LYS A 188 -3.76 14.41 -3.88
CA LYS A 188 -3.94 14.16 -5.33
C LYS A 188 -3.13 12.93 -5.75
N ILE A 189 -3.58 11.76 -5.35
CA ILE A 189 -2.98 10.46 -5.67
C ILE A 189 -4.05 9.46 -6.08
N THR A 190 -3.66 8.45 -6.82
CA THR A 190 -4.56 7.33 -7.13
C THR A 190 -4.65 6.40 -5.93
N VAL A 191 -5.87 6.11 -5.46
CA VAL A 191 -6.11 5.20 -4.32
C VAL A 191 -6.94 4.02 -4.80
N ILE A 192 -6.48 2.82 -4.45
CA ILE A 192 -7.21 1.57 -4.72
C ILE A 192 -7.37 0.85 -3.39
N ASN A 193 -8.61 0.78 -2.91
CA ASN A 193 -8.95 0.21 -1.62
C ASN A 193 -9.75 -1.08 -1.79
N SER A 194 -9.42 -2.13 -1.05
CA SER A 194 -10.21 -3.34 -0.94
C SER A 194 -10.88 -3.45 0.43
N THR A 195 -12.12 -3.97 0.44
CA THR A 195 -12.91 -4.21 1.66
C THR A 195 -13.59 -5.56 1.61
#